data_79c7af7f9e003bc208f85af43e02086b
#
_entry.id   79c7af7f9e003bc208f85af43e02086b
#
_cell.length_a   1.000
_cell.length_b   1.000
_cell.length_c   1.000
_cell.angle_alpha   90.00
_cell.angle_beta   90.00
_cell.angle_gamma   90.00
#
_symmetry.space_group_name_H-M   'P 1'
#
loop_
_entity.id
_entity.type
_entity.pdbx_description
1 polymer ?
#
loop_
_entity_poly.entity_id
_entity_poly.type
_entity_poly.pdbx_seq_one_letter_code
_entity_poly.pdbx_strand_id
1 'polypeptide(L)'
;MTKWPRFGSCKTRLSKDIGKNNALRIQKQMLSHTFSVSNYIRDQEIAEISIAVTGIGLNSTKRWCKNLGINNFYLQGKGCLGEKMKRQIFKSRRNSINCHKKNIIFIGTDLPNLSHTDIVNTISKLEKKDVILGPSNDGGYWLIAFSQRFISKNNYLPFINIKWSSNEVLKGT
;
A
#
# COMPACT_ATOMS: atom_id res chain seq x y z
N MET A 1 -1.80 -0.08 0.83
CA MET A 1 -2.34 -1.43 1.15
C MET A 1 -2.64 -1.49 2.64
N THR A 2 -3.80 -1.97 3.06
CA THR A 2 -4.22 -1.89 4.46
C THR A 2 -4.96 -3.13 4.94
N LYS A 3 -4.95 -3.34 6.28
CA LYS A 3 -5.82 -4.28 6.98
C LYS A 3 -6.96 -3.51 7.64
N TRP A 4 -8.18 -4.06 7.56
CA TRP A 4 -9.32 -3.49 8.25
C TRP A 4 -9.05 -3.37 9.77
N PRO A 5 -9.28 -2.20 10.38
CA PRO A 5 -9.03 -1.99 11.81
C PRO A 5 -10.10 -2.69 12.66
N ARG A 6 -9.91 -3.97 12.92
CA ARG A 6 -10.79 -4.79 13.76
C ARG A 6 -10.20 -4.96 15.15
N PHE A 7 -11.03 -4.83 16.17
CA PHE A 7 -10.64 -5.08 17.56
C PHE A 7 -9.95 -6.44 17.73
N GLY A 8 -8.83 -6.46 18.45
CA GLY A 8 -8.06 -7.66 18.76
C GLY A 8 -7.30 -8.28 17.59
N SER A 9 -7.41 -7.76 16.35
CA SER A 9 -6.76 -8.34 15.17
C SER A 9 -5.75 -7.42 14.48
N CYS A 10 -5.58 -6.19 14.94
CA CYS A 10 -4.59 -5.25 14.43
C CYS A 10 -3.52 -4.97 15.47
N LYS A 11 -2.27 -4.73 14.99
CA LYS A 11 -1.10 -4.41 15.83
C LYS A 11 -0.96 -5.35 17.04
N THR A 12 -1.05 -6.66 16.80
CA THR A 12 -1.10 -7.67 17.86
C THR A 12 0.14 -7.70 18.75
N ARG A 13 1.32 -7.31 18.24
CA ARG A 13 2.54 -7.16 19.06
C ARG A 13 2.37 -5.99 20.03
N LEU A 14 2.05 -4.82 19.52
CA LEU A 14 1.82 -3.62 20.32
C LEU A 14 0.68 -3.79 21.34
N SER A 15 -0.36 -4.54 20.98
CA SER A 15 -1.51 -4.76 21.87
C SER A 15 -1.17 -5.57 23.13
N LYS A 16 -0.03 -6.25 23.19
CA LYS A 16 0.45 -6.94 24.40
C LYS A 16 0.89 -5.92 25.47
N ASP A 17 1.46 -4.82 25.04
CA ASP A 17 2.02 -3.80 25.94
C ASP A 17 0.99 -2.74 26.33
N ILE A 18 0.18 -2.26 25.37
CA ILE A 18 -0.74 -1.14 25.59
C ILE A 18 -2.22 -1.53 25.60
N GLY A 19 -2.53 -2.80 25.45
CA GLY A 19 -3.90 -3.33 25.39
C GLY A 19 -4.57 -3.17 24.01
N LYS A 20 -5.62 -3.98 23.79
CA LYS A 20 -6.31 -4.09 22.48
C LYS A 20 -7.03 -2.80 22.06
N ASN A 21 -7.59 -2.04 23.02
CA ASN A 21 -8.30 -0.79 22.74
C ASN A 21 -7.34 0.29 22.22
N ASN A 22 -6.20 0.48 22.90
CA ASN A 22 -5.20 1.47 22.50
C ASN A 22 -4.54 1.10 21.17
N ALA A 23 -4.24 -0.21 20.96
CA ALA A 23 -3.73 -0.70 19.69
C ALA A 23 -4.69 -0.44 18.51
N LEU A 24 -5.99 -0.62 18.72
CA LEU A 24 -7.02 -0.30 17.72
C LEU A 24 -7.09 1.21 17.46
N ARG A 25 -7.01 2.05 18.51
CA ARG A 25 -7.02 3.52 18.39
C ARG A 25 -5.83 4.00 17.57
N ILE A 26 -4.63 3.51 17.86
CA ILE A 26 -3.42 3.82 17.09
C ILE A 26 -3.57 3.39 15.64
N GLN A 27 -4.07 2.18 15.37
CA GLN A 27 -4.31 1.72 13.99
C GLN A 27 -5.26 2.66 13.23
N LYS A 28 -6.35 3.10 13.85
CA LYS A 28 -7.29 4.04 13.24
C LYS A 28 -6.65 5.40 12.98
N GLN A 29 -5.84 5.92 13.90
CA GLN A 29 -5.12 7.19 13.73
C GLN A 29 -4.13 7.13 12.56
N MET A 30 -3.33 6.06 12.47
CA MET A 30 -2.39 5.87 11.37
C MET A 30 -3.10 5.74 10.02
N LEU A 31 -4.23 5.04 9.99
CA LEU A 31 -5.08 4.96 8.79
C LEU A 31 -5.61 6.33 8.40
N SER A 32 -6.16 7.08 9.34
CA SER A 32 -6.69 8.44 9.11
C SER A 32 -5.60 9.35 8.55
N HIS A 33 -4.39 9.32 9.11
CA HIS A 33 -3.25 10.07 8.62
C HIS A 33 -2.87 9.67 7.18
N THR A 34 -2.71 8.37 6.91
CA THR A 34 -2.39 7.90 5.55
C THR A 34 -3.46 8.32 4.54
N PHE A 35 -4.74 8.27 4.91
CA PHE A 35 -5.82 8.70 4.03
C PHE A 35 -5.86 10.21 3.83
N SER A 36 -5.53 11.01 4.84
CA SER A 36 -5.39 12.47 4.71
C SER A 36 -4.33 12.82 3.67
N VAL A 37 -3.13 12.22 3.77
CA VAL A 37 -2.06 12.41 2.79
C VAL A 37 -2.49 11.93 1.39
N SER A 38 -3.15 10.76 1.32
CA SER A 38 -3.61 10.21 0.04
C SER A 38 -4.69 11.09 -0.61
N ASN A 39 -5.63 11.60 0.18
CA ASN A 39 -6.67 12.49 -0.33
C ASN A 39 -6.08 13.81 -0.85
N TYR A 40 -5.09 14.38 -0.15
CA TYR A 40 -4.37 15.56 -0.63
C TYR A 40 -3.75 15.31 -2.02
N ILE A 41 -3.05 14.18 -2.20
CA ILE A 41 -2.45 13.79 -3.49
C ILE A 41 -3.51 13.66 -4.60
N ARG A 42 -4.67 13.08 -4.28
CA ARG A 42 -5.79 12.96 -5.22
C ARG A 42 -6.40 14.32 -5.55
N ASP A 43 -6.66 15.14 -4.54
CA ASP A 43 -7.35 16.43 -4.69
C ASP A 43 -6.49 17.47 -5.43
N GLN A 44 -5.16 17.30 -5.38
CA GLN A 44 -4.20 18.02 -6.21
C GLN A 44 -3.99 17.38 -7.61
N GLU A 45 -4.76 16.37 -7.97
CA GLU A 45 -4.66 15.63 -9.25
C GLU A 45 -3.27 15.04 -9.55
N ILE A 46 -2.42 14.87 -8.52
CA ILE A 46 -1.05 14.35 -8.66
C ILE A 46 -1.07 12.85 -8.99
N ALA A 47 -1.98 12.08 -8.35
CA ALA A 47 -2.12 10.65 -8.61
C ALA A 47 -3.52 10.12 -8.26
N GLU A 48 -3.94 9.06 -8.95
CA GLU A 48 -5.13 8.29 -8.59
C GLU A 48 -4.87 7.43 -7.35
N ILE A 49 -5.81 7.43 -6.42
CA ILE A 49 -5.73 6.66 -5.19
C ILE A 49 -6.61 5.42 -5.27
N SER A 50 -6.02 4.29 -4.89
CA SER A 50 -6.72 3.02 -4.75
C SER A 50 -6.43 2.38 -3.39
N ILE A 51 -7.43 1.79 -2.77
CA ILE A 51 -7.27 1.05 -1.51
C ILE A 51 -7.30 -0.45 -1.77
N ALA A 52 -6.25 -1.16 -1.38
CA ALA A 52 -6.24 -2.62 -1.33
C ALA A 52 -6.41 -3.09 0.12
N VAL A 53 -7.51 -3.78 0.40
CA VAL A 53 -7.96 -4.11 1.76
C VAL A 53 -7.90 -5.61 2.03
N THR A 54 -7.55 -5.98 3.26
CA THR A 54 -7.73 -7.34 3.81
C THR A 54 -8.48 -7.30 5.13
N GLY A 55 -9.15 -8.40 5.49
CA GLY A 55 -9.83 -8.56 6.78
C GLY A 55 -11.32 -8.23 6.79
N ILE A 56 -11.88 -7.80 5.67
CA ILE A 56 -13.34 -7.64 5.47
C ILE A 56 -13.76 -8.05 4.06
N GLY A 57 -15.06 -8.31 3.88
CA GLY A 57 -15.64 -8.67 2.60
C GLY A 57 -15.88 -7.47 1.66
N LEU A 58 -16.23 -7.78 0.41
CA LEU A 58 -16.35 -6.79 -0.67
C LEU A 58 -17.37 -5.68 -0.35
N ASN A 59 -18.57 -6.03 0.10
CA ASN A 59 -19.65 -5.06 0.39
C ASN A 59 -19.27 -4.10 1.53
N SER A 60 -18.60 -4.61 2.58
CA SER A 60 -18.10 -3.78 3.68
C SER A 60 -16.96 -2.89 3.23
N THR A 61 -16.07 -3.39 2.36
CA THR A 61 -15.00 -2.59 1.75
C THR A 61 -15.60 -1.45 0.92
N LYS A 62 -16.59 -1.74 0.08
CA LYS A 62 -17.28 -0.73 -0.73
C LYS A 62 -17.87 0.40 0.12
N ARG A 63 -18.60 0.05 1.19
CA ARG A 63 -19.15 1.03 2.13
C ARG A 63 -18.08 1.89 2.79
N TRP A 64 -17.02 1.23 3.25
CA TRP A 64 -15.92 1.93 3.91
C TRP A 64 -15.21 2.91 2.97
N CYS A 65 -14.87 2.49 1.76
CA CYS A 65 -14.23 3.33 0.76
C CYS A 65 -15.11 4.50 0.33
N LYS A 66 -16.43 4.29 0.19
CA LYS A 66 -17.39 5.37 -0.07
C LYS A 66 -17.36 6.45 1.01
N ASN A 67 -17.31 6.04 2.29
CA ASN A 67 -17.20 6.99 3.42
C ASN A 67 -15.88 7.75 3.45
N LEU A 68 -14.83 7.23 2.80
CA LEU A 68 -13.53 7.88 2.66
C LEU A 68 -13.41 8.70 1.36
N GLY A 69 -14.46 8.76 0.53
CA GLY A 69 -14.44 9.43 -0.77
C GLY A 69 -13.52 8.72 -1.79
N ILE A 70 -13.25 7.41 -1.63
CA ILE A 70 -12.37 6.65 -2.51
C ILE A 70 -13.19 5.68 -3.35
N ASN A 71 -13.16 5.87 -4.66
CA ASN A 71 -13.92 5.05 -5.60
C ASN A 71 -13.20 3.77 -6.01
N ASN A 72 -11.86 3.80 -6.06
CA ASN A 72 -11.05 2.67 -6.48
C ASN A 72 -10.62 1.82 -5.28
N PHE A 73 -11.15 0.60 -5.18
CA PHE A 73 -10.80 -0.31 -4.09
C PHE A 73 -10.73 -1.76 -4.57
N TYR A 74 -9.91 -2.55 -3.87
CA TYR A 74 -9.69 -3.95 -4.18
C TYR A 74 -9.56 -4.77 -2.89
N LEU A 75 -9.97 -6.04 -2.94
CA LEU A 75 -9.58 -7.01 -1.93
C LEU A 75 -8.18 -7.53 -2.25
N GLN A 76 -7.31 -7.59 -1.24
CA GLN A 76 -5.94 -8.11 -1.41
C GLN A 76 -5.93 -9.59 -1.80
N GLY A 77 -6.93 -10.37 -1.35
CA GLY A 77 -6.97 -11.82 -1.54
C GLY A 77 -6.02 -12.57 -0.59
N LYS A 78 -5.88 -13.88 -0.82
CA LYS A 78 -5.00 -14.77 -0.05
C LYS A 78 -3.56 -14.68 -0.58
N GLY A 79 -2.61 -15.24 0.19
CA GLY A 79 -1.21 -15.34 -0.19
C GLY A 79 -0.28 -14.39 0.57
N CYS A 80 1.01 -14.44 0.24
CA CYS A 80 2.04 -13.56 0.80
C CYS A 80 1.90 -12.11 0.30
N LEU A 81 2.70 -11.20 0.85
CA LEU A 81 2.62 -9.78 0.48
C LEU A 81 2.95 -9.55 -1.00
N GLY A 82 3.95 -10.24 -1.54
CA GLY A 82 4.32 -10.16 -2.96
C GLY A 82 3.20 -10.60 -3.89
N GLU A 83 2.54 -11.72 -3.60
CA GLU A 83 1.38 -12.18 -4.38
C GLU A 83 0.22 -11.19 -4.32
N LYS A 84 0.00 -10.56 -3.16
CA LYS A 84 -1.01 -9.51 -3.01
C LYS A 84 -0.68 -8.29 -3.85
N MET A 85 0.57 -7.78 -3.82
CA MET A 85 1.01 -6.66 -4.64
C MET A 85 0.94 -6.98 -6.14
N LYS A 86 1.44 -8.14 -6.56
CA LYS A 86 1.34 -8.64 -7.94
C LYS A 86 -0.11 -8.61 -8.44
N ARG A 87 -1.04 -9.11 -7.63
CA ARG A 87 -2.48 -9.12 -7.95
C ARG A 87 -3.05 -7.71 -8.13
N GLN A 88 -2.63 -6.75 -7.31
CA GLN A 88 -3.10 -5.36 -7.46
C GLN A 88 -2.55 -4.71 -8.72
N ILE A 89 -1.29 -4.96 -9.09
CA ILE A 89 -0.72 -4.50 -10.36
C ILE A 89 -1.55 -5.01 -11.54
N PHE A 90 -1.87 -6.30 -11.58
CA PHE A 90 -2.71 -6.86 -12.64
C PHE A 90 -4.11 -6.26 -12.66
N LYS A 91 -4.73 -6.04 -11.51
CA LYS A 91 -6.08 -5.44 -11.45
C LYS A 91 -6.07 -3.98 -11.91
N SER A 92 -5.09 -3.19 -11.51
CA SER A 92 -4.97 -1.79 -11.95
C SER A 92 -4.78 -1.68 -13.46
N ARG A 93 -4.04 -2.62 -14.07
CA ARG A 93 -3.85 -2.70 -15.52
C ARG A 93 -5.13 -3.01 -16.29
N ARG A 94 -6.04 -3.80 -15.74
CA ARG A 94 -7.30 -4.18 -16.40
C ARG A 94 -8.39 -3.11 -16.34
N ASN A 95 -8.37 -2.27 -15.31
CA ASN A 95 -9.45 -1.34 -15.03
C ASN A 95 -9.24 0.07 -15.63
N SER A 96 -8.18 0.29 -16.39
CA SER A 96 -7.89 1.58 -16.99
C SER A 96 -7.70 1.45 -18.50
N ILE A 97 -8.39 2.26 -19.28
CA ILE A 97 -8.23 2.34 -20.75
C ILE A 97 -6.77 2.70 -21.12
N ASN A 98 -6.06 3.42 -20.24
CA ASN A 98 -4.64 3.78 -20.35
C ASN A 98 -3.74 3.01 -19.39
N CYS A 99 -4.10 1.77 -19.05
CA CYS A 99 -3.46 0.98 -17.99
C CYS A 99 -1.96 0.71 -18.19
N HIS A 100 -1.49 0.73 -19.43
CA HIS A 100 -0.08 0.49 -19.76
C HIS A 100 0.83 1.70 -19.55
N LYS A 101 0.30 2.87 -19.12
CA LYS A 101 1.03 4.13 -19.02
C LYS A 101 1.16 4.70 -17.61
N LYS A 102 0.90 3.91 -16.56
CA LYS A 102 0.90 4.43 -15.18
C LYS A 102 2.00 3.81 -14.33
N ASN A 103 2.73 4.66 -13.61
CA ASN A 103 3.55 4.24 -12.48
C ASN A 103 2.65 3.69 -11.36
N ILE A 104 3.17 2.76 -10.56
CA ILE A 104 2.43 2.18 -9.42
C ILE A 104 3.25 2.34 -8.16
N ILE A 105 2.65 2.92 -7.13
CA ILE A 105 3.25 3.12 -5.82
C ILE A 105 2.42 2.38 -4.78
N PHE A 106 3.05 1.46 -4.06
CA PHE A 106 2.45 0.82 -2.89
C PHE A 106 2.99 1.45 -1.62
N ILE A 107 2.10 1.85 -0.74
CA ILE A 107 2.44 2.31 0.61
C ILE A 107 1.76 1.44 1.67
N GLY A 108 2.44 1.25 2.79
CA GLY A 108 1.85 0.76 4.03
C GLY A 108 0.95 1.81 4.67
N THR A 109 0.29 1.45 5.75
CA THR A 109 -0.56 2.37 6.52
C THR A 109 -0.11 2.51 7.99
N ASP A 110 1.11 2.10 8.27
CA ASP A 110 1.73 2.11 9.60
C ASP A 110 2.86 3.15 9.69
N LEU A 111 2.63 4.33 9.12
CA LEU A 111 3.61 5.39 8.89
C LEU A 111 3.12 6.68 9.53
N PRO A 112 3.53 7.00 10.77
CA PRO A 112 3.12 8.23 11.44
C PRO A 112 3.67 9.50 10.78
N ASN A 113 4.81 9.40 10.09
CA ASN A 113 5.51 10.53 9.48
C ASN A 113 5.36 10.60 7.96
N LEU A 114 4.44 9.82 7.37
CA LEU A 114 4.17 9.89 5.94
C LEU A 114 3.75 11.29 5.55
N SER A 115 4.39 11.85 4.51
CA SER A 115 4.06 13.16 3.95
C SER A 115 3.69 13.07 2.47
N HIS A 116 3.01 14.07 1.95
CA HIS A 116 2.74 14.18 0.52
C HIS A 116 4.04 14.35 -0.28
N THR A 117 5.06 14.99 0.29
CA THR A 117 6.37 15.17 -0.36
C THR A 117 7.07 13.85 -0.61
N ASP A 118 6.89 12.84 0.25
CA ASP A 118 7.45 11.50 0.02
C ASP A 118 6.88 10.87 -1.26
N ILE A 119 5.59 11.04 -1.50
CA ILE A 119 4.92 10.53 -2.70
C ILE A 119 5.34 11.29 -3.94
N VAL A 120 5.35 12.63 -3.87
CA VAL A 120 5.78 13.50 -4.99
C VAL A 120 7.22 13.20 -5.39
N ASN A 121 8.13 13.11 -4.42
CA ASN A 121 9.53 12.75 -4.64
C ASN A 121 9.67 11.36 -5.26
N THR A 122 8.82 10.41 -4.85
CA THR A 122 8.82 9.06 -5.45
C THR A 122 8.38 9.11 -6.91
N ILE A 123 7.35 9.87 -7.24
CA ILE A 123 6.87 10.04 -8.62
C ILE A 123 7.96 10.64 -9.50
N SER A 124 8.62 11.72 -9.05
CA SER A 124 9.71 12.35 -9.79
C SER A 124 10.90 11.40 -10.02
N LYS A 125 11.28 10.61 -9.00
CA LYS A 125 12.36 9.62 -9.13
C LYS A 125 12.03 8.49 -10.11
N LEU A 126 10.74 8.12 -10.26
CA LEU A 126 10.31 7.09 -11.22
C LEU A 126 10.47 7.51 -12.69
N GLU A 127 10.69 8.78 -12.98
CA GLU A 127 11.05 9.22 -14.33
C GLU A 127 12.39 8.65 -14.79
N LYS A 128 13.33 8.47 -13.85
CA LYS A 128 14.70 8.02 -14.11
C LYS A 128 15.00 6.60 -13.60
N LYS A 129 14.23 6.10 -12.64
CA LYS A 129 14.43 4.82 -11.98
C LYS A 129 13.26 3.88 -12.23
N ASP A 130 13.55 2.61 -12.34
CA ASP A 130 12.52 1.58 -12.61
C ASP A 130 11.82 1.09 -11.34
N VAL A 131 12.56 0.98 -10.25
CA VAL A 131 12.06 0.55 -8.95
C VAL A 131 12.57 1.50 -7.87
N ILE A 132 11.70 1.88 -6.94
CA ILE A 132 12.06 2.69 -5.76
C ILE A 132 11.58 1.96 -4.52
N LEU A 133 12.43 1.89 -3.53
CA LEU A 133 12.13 1.34 -2.21
C LEU A 133 12.29 2.41 -1.14
N GLY A 134 11.32 2.51 -0.24
CA GLY A 134 11.41 3.28 0.99
C GLY A 134 11.75 2.33 2.15
N PRO A 135 13.00 2.24 2.58
CA PRO A 135 13.40 1.29 3.60
C PRO A 135 12.77 1.58 4.96
N SER A 136 12.60 0.54 5.76
CA SER A 136 12.18 0.63 7.17
C SER A 136 13.21 -0.02 8.09
N ASN A 137 13.25 0.43 9.35
CA ASN A 137 14.25 -0.03 10.33
C ASN A 137 14.14 -1.50 10.69
N ASP A 138 13.01 -2.15 10.38
CA ASP A 138 12.78 -3.58 10.62
C ASP A 138 13.31 -4.50 9.50
N GLY A 139 14.07 -3.93 8.54
CA GLY A 139 14.61 -4.68 7.39
C GLY A 139 13.63 -4.91 6.26
N GLY A 140 12.46 -4.29 6.32
CA GLY A 140 11.46 -4.22 5.24
C GLY A 140 11.48 -2.88 4.52
N TYR A 141 10.34 -2.55 3.94
CA TYR A 141 10.09 -1.25 3.32
C TYR A 141 8.63 -0.82 3.54
N TRP A 142 8.45 0.47 3.72
CA TRP A 142 7.14 1.09 3.86
C TRP A 142 6.54 1.52 2.52
N LEU A 143 7.39 1.67 1.50
CA LEU A 143 7.04 2.03 0.14
C LEU A 143 7.79 1.14 -0.84
N ILE A 144 7.08 0.69 -1.87
CA ILE A 144 7.69 0.15 -3.09
C ILE A 144 6.96 0.74 -4.29
N ALA A 145 7.73 1.21 -5.27
CA ALA A 145 7.18 1.83 -6.46
C ALA A 145 7.83 1.29 -7.73
N PHE A 146 7.06 1.24 -8.79
CA PHE A 146 7.46 0.72 -10.10
C PHE A 146 7.14 1.74 -11.19
N SER A 147 8.11 1.97 -12.08
CA SER A 147 7.86 2.76 -13.27
C SER A 147 6.96 1.99 -14.25
N GLN A 148 6.20 2.72 -15.03
CA GLN A 148 5.39 2.17 -16.11
C GLN A 148 6.23 1.32 -17.08
N ARG A 149 7.42 1.80 -17.46
CA ARG A 149 8.31 1.08 -18.38
C ARG A 149 8.77 -0.25 -17.81
N PHE A 150 9.05 -0.34 -16.48
CA PHE A 150 9.40 -1.58 -15.81
C PHE A 150 8.25 -2.58 -15.84
N ILE A 151 7.04 -2.14 -15.45
CA ILE A 151 5.84 -2.98 -15.43
C ILE A 151 5.49 -3.49 -16.83
N SER A 152 5.69 -2.69 -17.87
CA SER A 152 5.37 -3.05 -19.25
C SER A 152 6.36 -4.04 -19.88
N LYS A 153 7.64 -3.92 -19.51
CA LYS A 153 8.71 -4.75 -20.08
C LYS A 153 8.91 -6.07 -19.34
N ASN A 154 8.56 -6.12 -18.05
CA ASN A 154 8.86 -7.26 -17.20
C ASN A 154 7.61 -8.05 -16.84
N ASN A 155 7.60 -9.33 -17.19
CA ASN A 155 6.61 -10.28 -16.70
C ASN A 155 6.90 -10.72 -15.24
N TYR A 156 8.11 -10.48 -14.76
CA TYR A 156 8.58 -10.87 -13.43
C TYR A 156 8.73 -9.62 -12.55
N LEU A 157 8.00 -9.60 -11.45
CA LEU A 157 8.15 -8.60 -10.41
C LEU A 157 9.15 -9.11 -9.37
N PRO A 158 9.85 -8.24 -8.65
CA PRO A 158 10.89 -8.61 -7.69
C PRO A 158 10.26 -9.17 -6.39
N PHE A 159 9.40 -10.18 -6.51
CA PHE A 159 8.66 -10.78 -5.39
C PHE A 159 8.90 -12.29 -5.26
N ILE A 160 9.86 -12.83 -6.01
CA ILE A 160 10.17 -14.27 -6.04
C ILE A 160 11.18 -14.56 -4.94
N ASN A 161 10.96 -15.65 -4.20
CA ASN A 161 11.85 -16.15 -3.14
C ASN A 161 12.12 -15.18 -1.98
N ILE A 162 11.25 -14.19 -1.77
CA ILE A 162 11.37 -13.29 -0.63
C ILE A 162 10.82 -13.96 0.64
N LYS A 163 11.62 -13.95 1.68
CA LYS A 163 11.20 -14.38 3.03
C LYS A 163 10.38 -13.28 3.69
N TRP A 164 9.10 -13.17 3.29
CA TRP A 164 8.18 -12.18 3.84
C TRP A 164 8.08 -12.26 5.37
N SER A 165 7.94 -11.11 6.02
CA SER A 165 7.87 -10.97 7.49
C SER A 165 9.19 -11.27 8.22
N SER A 166 10.31 -11.20 7.53
CA SER A 166 11.66 -11.24 8.11
C SER A 166 12.34 -9.88 7.98
N ASN A 167 13.48 -9.72 8.65
CA ASN A 167 14.35 -8.54 8.52
C ASN A 167 15.20 -8.54 7.23
N GLU A 168 15.02 -9.53 6.36
CA GLU A 168 15.76 -9.70 5.10
C GLU A 168 14.94 -9.29 3.88
N VAL A 169 13.70 -8.81 4.06
CA VAL A 169 12.79 -8.49 2.95
C VAL A 169 13.41 -7.48 1.98
N LEU A 170 14.00 -6.41 2.51
CA LEU A 170 14.65 -5.37 1.70
C LEU A 170 15.83 -5.91 0.87
N LYS A 171 16.63 -6.81 1.45
CA LYS A 171 17.77 -7.42 0.76
C LYS A 171 17.35 -8.42 -0.31
N GLY A 172 16.19 -9.06 -0.14
CA GLY A 172 15.67 -10.05 -1.06
C GLY A 172 14.86 -9.46 -2.22
N THR A 173 14.47 -8.19 -2.11
CA THR A 173 13.73 -7.46 -3.15
C THR A 173 14.66 -6.69 -4.07
#